data_80a6c068c7971063d5cb1a9d4e2c9007
#
_entry.id   80a6c068c7971063d5cb1a9d4e2c9007
#
_cell.length_a   1.000
_cell.length_b   1.000
_cell.length_c   1.000
_cell.angle_alpha   90.00
_cell.angle_beta   90.00
_cell.angle_gamma   90.00
#
_symmetry.space_group_name_H-M   'P 1'
#
loop_
_entity.id
_entity.type
_entity.pdbx_description
1 polymer ?
#
loop_
_entity_poly.entity_id
_entity_poly.type
_entity_poly.pdbx_seq_one_letter_code
_entity_poly.pdbx_strand_id
1 'polypeptide(L)'
;VAYTRSQLGLPVLLASQTLAQPKTAPHELPETKLDALVHLAGESLMGLWTAQKRERIWKSRVEMTQGLVRHLGTWKAENRPRVLVCASGAGFYGNRGDDLLDEASPSGAGFLAELCVEWEKAAKEAERLGMRVVMLRTGMVLGPDGGAFPLLKRVFGFGLGGRLGSGRQWMPWIHVEDAARLILRAVEQDSIRGPINLTAPEAVTNAIFTQSLAKALHRPAFFHAPIFAMRLLLRGMADEMLLGSQRVNPRVATDSGYTFTHPSLAGAFASLLGA
;
A
#
# COMPACT_ATOMS: atom_id res chain seq x y z
N VAL A 1 -7.66 8.07 -7.08
CA VAL A 1 -8.56 7.69 -8.18
C VAL A 1 -9.81 7.11 -7.55
N ALA A 2 -10.91 7.85 -7.64
CA ALA A 2 -12.21 7.37 -7.22
C ALA A 2 -12.77 6.48 -8.33
N TYR A 3 -12.81 5.18 -8.14
CA TYR A 3 -13.65 4.32 -8.95
C TYR A 3 -15.05 4.32 -8.35
N THR A 4 -15.89 5.17 -8.88
CA THR A 4 -17.32 5.11 -8.64
C THR A 4 -17.96 4.31 -9.76
N ARG A 5 -18.65 3.26 -9.37
CA ARG A 5 -19.75 2.62 -10.09
C ARG A 5 -19.49 1.81 -11.35
N SER A 6 -20.22 0.81 -11.40
CA SER A 6 -21.19 0.33 -12.37
C SER A 6 -20.97 -1.08 -12.89
N GLN A 7 -19.86 -1.73 -12.64
CA GLN A 7 -19.72 -3.13 -13.10
C GLN A 7 -20.05 -4.18 -12.05
N LEU A 8 -20.25 -3.81 -10.78
CA LEU A 8 -20.44 -4.77 -9.67
C LEU A 8 -21.73 -4.61 -8.90
N GLY A 9 -22.61 -3.68 -9.25
CA GLY A 9 -23.93 -3.54 -8.62
C GLY A 9 -23.95 -3.18 -7.13
N LEU A 10 -22.82 -2.94 -6.50
CA LEU A 10 -22.69 -2.58 -5.10
C LEU A 10 -22.43 -1.08 -4.94
N PRO A 11 -23.13 -0.37 -4.04
CA PRO A 11 -22.74 0.99 -3.68
C PRO A 11 -21.42 0.95 -2.91
N VAL A 12 -20.33 1.31 -3.57
CA VAL A 12 -19.01 1.46 -2.95
C VAL A 12 -18.80 2.93 -2.66
N LEU A 13 -18.77 3.29 -1.38
CA LEU A 13 -18.35 4.61 -0.96
C LEU A 13 -16.83 4.62 -0.87
N LEU A 14 -16.16 5.12 -1.90
CA LEU A 14 -14.72 5.34 -1.91
C LEU A 14 -14.45 6.77 -1.44
N ALA A 15 -14.04 6.94 -0.19
CA ALA A 15 -13.43 8.19 0.24
C ALA A 15 -12.00 8.22 -0.26
N SER A 16 -11.76 8.74 -1.48
CA SER A 16 -10.43 8.99 -1.99
C SER A 16 -10.06 10.44 -1.76
N GLN A 17 -8.92 10.66 -1.14
CA GLN A 17 -8.26 11.95 -1.18
C GLN A 17 -7.29 11.98 -2.36
N THR A 18 -7.72 12.56 -3.45
CA THR A 18 -6.81 13.20 -4.39
C THR A 18 -6.39 14.52 -3.76
N LEU A 19 -5.12 14.82 -3.69
CA LEU A 19 -4.35 16.03 -3.35
C LEU A 19 -5.05 17.40 -3.11
N ALA A 20 -6.35 17.48 -3.14
CA ALA A 20 -7.16 18.56 -2.64
C ALA A 20 -7.61 18.20 -1.21
N GLN A 21 -7.54 19.13 -0.28
CA GLN A 21 -8.00 18.97 1.09
C GLN A 21 -9.30 18.16 1.14
N PRO A 22 -9.42 17.19 2.06
CA PRO A 22 -10.61 16.35 2.12
C PRO A 22 -11.83 17.26 2.25
N LYS A 23 -12.71 17.19 1.27
CA LYS A 23 -13.98 17.95 1.34
C LYS A 23 -14.91 17.38 2.41
N THR A 24 -14.60 16.20 2.94
CA THR A 24 -15.40 15.51 3.94
C THR A 24 -14.48 14.79 4.91
N ALA A 25 -14.47 15.18 6.16
CA ALA A 25 -13.77 14.46 7.20
C ALA A 25 -14.50 13.15 7.51
N PRO A 26 -13.83 12.09 8.00
CA PRO A 26 -14.47 10.80 8.28
C PRO A 26 -15.71 10.89 9.18
N HIS A 27 -15.77 11.87 10.06
CA HIS A 27 -16.92 12.14 10.95
C HIS A 27 -18.09 12.87 10.26
N GLU A 28 -17.94 13.21 8.97
CA GLU A 28 -18.99 13.83 8.15
C GLU A 28 -19.65 12.82 7.20
N LEU A 29 -19.24 11.54 7.24
CA LEU A 29 -19.90 10.49 6.47
C LEU A 29 -21.36 10.39 6.92
N PRO A 30 -22.33 10.57 6.02
CA PRO A 30 -23.75 10.44 6.39
C PRO A 30 -24.04 8.99 6.78
N GLU A 31 -24.83 8.81 7.85
CA GLU A 31 -25.32 7.49 8.21
C GLU A 31 -26.19 6.94 7.07
N THR A 32 -25.74 5.86 6.49
CA THR A 32 -26.46 5.12 5.45
C THR A 32 -26.11 3.65 5.56
N LYS A 33 -27.00 2.76 5.13
CA LYS A 33 -26.70 1.34 5.12
C LYS A 33 -25.57 1.03 4.14
N LEU A 34 -24.47 0.50 4.65
CA LEU A 34 -23.30 0.10 3.88
C LEU A 34 -23.02 -1.39 4.05
N ASP A 35 -22.69 -2.08 2.97
CA ASP A 35 -22.21 -3.47 3.03
C ASP A 35 -20.73 -3.51 3.41
N ALA A 36 -19.92 -2.61 2.87
CA ALA A 36 -18.49 -2.55 3.10
C ALA A 36 -17.98 -1.11 3.12
N LEU A 37 -16.90 -0.88 3.86
CA LEU A 37 -16.15 0.36 3.84
C LEU A 37 -14.69 0.07 3.53
N VAL A 38 -14.16 0.71 2.48
CA VAL A 38 -12.75 0.62 2.10
C VAL A 38 -12.06 1.94 2.40
N HIS A 39 -11.16 1.94 3.37
CA HIS A 39 -10.43 3.12 3.84
C HIS A 39 -8.99 3.09 3.35
N LEU A 40 -8.70 3.83 2.27
CA LEU A 40 -7.36 3.93 1.66
C LEU A 40 -6.74 5.34 1.81
N ALA A 41 -7.38 6.22 2.55
CA ALA A 41 -6.93 7.61 2.69
C ALA A 41 -5.63 7.70 3.51
N GLY A 42 -4.77 8.62 3.11
CA GLY A 42 -3.53 8.92 3.82
C GLY A 42 -2.68 9.97 3.10
N GLU A 43 -1.98 10.77 3.87
CA GLU A 43 -1.00 11.75 3.38
C GLU A 43 0.11 11.04 2.58
N SER A 44 0.57 11.64 1.47
CA SER A 44 1.66 11.08 0.68
C SER A 44 2.92 10.86 1.53
N LEU A 45 3.52 9.68 1.42
CA LEU A 45 4.80 9.36 2.06
C LEU A 45 6.00 10.01 1.34
N MET A 46 5.80 10.48 0.11
CA MET A 46 6.87 11.09 -0.68
C MET A 46 7.28 12.46 -0.13
N GLY A 47 8.58 12.74 -0.21
CA GLY A 47 9.18 14.01 0.18
C GLY A 47 9.99 13.93 1.48
N LEU A 48 10.55 15.06 1.92
CA LEU A 48 11.37 15.12 3.13
C LEU A 48 10.54 14.85 4.40
N TRP A 49 11.00 13.93 5.21
CA TRP A 49 10.36 13.59 6.48
C TRP A 49 10.81 14.51 7.62
N THR A 50 10.34 15.74 7.58
CA THR A 50 10.43 16.64 8.73
C THR A 50 9.51 16.16 9.86
N ALA A 51 9.69 16.67 11.07
CA ALA A 51 8.77 16.37 12.18
C ALA A 51 7.31 16.67 11.80
N GLN A 52 7.06 17.83 11.17
CA GLN A 52 5.73 18.22 10.71
C GLN A 52 5.17 17.28 9.61
N LYS A 53 6.02 16.79 8.69
CA LYS A 53 5.59 15.81 7.68
C LYS A 53 5.23 14.47 8.32
N ARG A 54 6.04 13.98 9.25
CA ARG A 54 5.77 12.74 10.00
C ARG A 54 4.46 12.86 10.80
N GLU A 55 4.22 14.01 11.42
CA GLU A 55 2.97 14.28 12.15
C GLU A 55 1.76 14.22 11.20
N ARG A 56 1.81 14.85 10.01
CA ARG A 56 0.74 14.75 9.01
C ARG A 56 0.52 13.34 8.54
N ILE A 57 1.60 12.58 8.30
CA ILE A 57 1.51 11.17 7.92
C ILE A 57 0.80 10.37 9.02
N TRP A 58 1.17 10.59 10.28
CA TRP A 58 0.56 9.94 11.44
C TRP A 58 -0.93 10.29 11.57
N LYS A 59 -1.25 11.58 11.61
CA LYS A 59 -2.64 12.06 11.75
C LYS A 59 -3.55 11.54 10.66
N SER A 60 -3.07 11.57 9.40
CA SER A 60 -3.85 11.13 8.25
C SER A 60 -4.13 9.62 8.21
N ARG A 61 -3.50 8.84 9.07
CA ARG A 61 -3.66 7.38 9.15
C ARG A 61 -4.25 6.97 10.50
N VAL A 62 -3.51 7.18 11.56
CA VAL A 62 -3.90 6.71 12.90
C VAL A 62 -5.11 7.49 13.43
N GLU A 63 -4.99 8.82 13.55
CA GLU A 63 -6.05 9.64 14.13
C GLU A 63 -7.31 9.64 13.25
N MET A 64 -7.12 9.69 11.91
CA MET A 64 -8.23 9.62 10.97
C MET A 64 -8.97 8.29 11.07
N THR A 65 -8.27 7.16 11.17
CA THR A 65 -8.89 5.84 11.31
C THR A 65 -9.61 5.72 12.67
N GLN A 66 -8.99 6.23 13.75
CA GLN A 66 -9.66 6.30 15.06
C GLN A 66 -10.94 7.15 14.99
N GLY A 67 -10.88 8.29 14.31
CA GLY A 67 -12.04 9.16 14.09
C GLY A 67 -13.15 8.46 13.32
N LEU A 68 -12.79 7.76 12.24
CA LEU A 68 -13.70 6.96 11.43
C LEU A 68 -14.40 5.87 12.26
N VAL A 69 -13.63 5.07 13.00
CA VAL A 69 -14.20 3.98 13.82
C VAL A 69 -15.11 4.53 14.92
N ARG A 70 -14.72 5.62 15.61
CA ARG A 70 -15.60 6.30 16.57
C ARG A 70 -16.88 6.78 15.92
N HIS A 71 -16.81 7.37 14.74
CA HIS A 71 -17.99 7.86 14.00
C HIS A 71 -18.92 6.70 13.62
N LEU A 72 -18.39 5.59 13.07
CA LEU A 72 -19.19 4.41 12.80
C LEU A 72 -19.84 3.83 14.06
N GLY A 73 -19.20 4.01 15.22
CA GLY A 73 -19.75 3.63 16.51
C GLY A 73 -21.05 4.37 16.87
N THR A 74 -21.25 5.60 16.36
CA THR A 74 -22.49 6.38 16.57
C THR A 74 -23.65 5.94 15.68
N TRP A 75 -23.37 5.16 14.62
CA TRP A 75 -24.39 4.69 13.71
C TRP A 75 -25.22 3.56 14.33
N LYS A 76 -26.46 3.40 13.89
CA LYS A 76 -27.27 2.21 14.22
C LYS A 76 -26.56 0.95 13.73
N ALA A 77 -26.62 -0.13 14.48
CA ALA A 77 -25.91 -1.38 14.16
C ALA A 77 -26.28 -1.91 12.76
N GLU A 78 -27.55 -1.78 12.35
CA GLU A 78 -28.06 -2.20 11.05
C GLU A 78 -27.50 -1.41 9.84
N ASN A 79 -26.98 -0.21 10.08
CA ASN A 79 -26.39 0.65 9.05
C ASN A 79 -24.88 0.52 8.95
N ARG A 80 -24.24 -0.09 9.97
CA ARG A 80 -22.77 -0.27 9.97
C ARG A 80 -22.35 -1.24 8.87
N PRO A 81 -21.21 -0.98 8.20
CA PRO A 81 -20.67 -1.93 7.23
C PRO A 81 -20.31 -3.24 7.90
N ARG A 82 -20.55 -4.37 7.22
CA ARG A 82 -20.16 -5.69 7.70
C ARG A 82 -18.64 -5.88 7.72
N VAL A 83 -17.94 -5.18 6.84
CA VAL A 83 -16.49 -5.23 6.72
C VAL A 83 -15.87 -3.85 6.57
N LEU A 84 -14.78 -3.63 7.32
CA LEU A 84 -13.84 -2.53 7.14
C LEU A 84 -12.56 -3.09 6.51
N VAL A 85 -12.26 -2.67 5.29
CA VAL A 85 -10.98 -2.92 4.64
C VAL A 85 -10.14 -1.65 4.78
N CYS A 86 -9.11 -1.70 5.62
CA CYS A 86 -8.27 -0.55 5.94
C CYS A 86 -6.88 -0.69 5.33
N ALA A 87 -6.36 0.38 4.75
CA ALA A 87 -4.98 0.39 4.30
C ALA A 87 -4.01 0.21 5.48
N SER A 88 -2.90 -0.42 5.20
CA SER A 88 -1.67 -0.51 5.95
C SER A 88 -0.50 -0.52 4.96
N GLY A 89 0.69 -0.88 5.35
CA GLY A 89 1.83 -0.96 4.44
C GLY A 89 2.80 -2.08 4.78
N ALA A 90 3.54 -2.55 3.76
CA ALA A 90 4.66 -3.48 3.96
C ALA A 90 5.74 -2.88 4.90
N GLY A 91 5.74 -1.55 5.09
CA GLY A 91 6.53 -0.87 6.11
C GLY A 91 6.34 -1.42 7.52
N PHE A 92 5.21 -2.10 7.81
CA PHE A 92 4.97 -2.86 9.05
C PHE A 92 6.16 -3.76 9.43
N TYR A 93 6.78 -4.38 8.45
CA TYR A 93 7.87 -5.32 8.68
C TYR A 93 9.22 -4.66 8.97
N GLY A 94 9.37 -3.35 8.71
CA GLY A 94 10.66 -2.67 8.83
C GLY A 94 11.72 -3.23 7.88
N ASN A 95 13.00 -3.04 8.23
CA ASN A 95 14.11 -3.62 7.47
C ASN A 95 14.48 -5.00 8.04
N ARG A 96 14.28 -6.06 7.27
CA ARG A 96 14.42 -7.47 7.69
C ARG A 96 15.46 -8.24 6.85
N GLY A 97 16.30 -7.53 6.10
CA GLY A 97 17.33 -8.18 5.26
C GLY A 97 16.71 -9.18 4.27
N ASP A 98 17.12 -10.44 4.36
CA ASP A 98 16.67 -11.53 3.46
C ASP A 98 15.57 -12.41 4.05
N ASP A 99 15.08 -12.10 5.27
CA ASP A 99 14.01 -12.86 5.92
C ASP A 99 12.76 -12.93 5.03
N LEU A 100 12.21 -14.12 4.87
CA LEU A 100 10.91 -14.28 4.22
C LEU A 100 9.79 -13.90 5.19
N LEU A 101 8.96 -12.92 4.79
CA LEU A 101 7.95 -12.30 5.65
C LEU A 101 6.55 -12.64 5.14
N ASP A 102 5.70 -13.12 6.02
CA ASP A 102 4.29 -13.34 5.76
C ASP A 102 3.42 -12.56 6.76
N GLU A 103 2.11 -12.73 6.69
CA GLU A 103 1.16 -12.01 7.53
C GLU A 103 1.27 -12.36 9.02
N ALA A 104 1.85 -13.51 9.37
CA ALA A 104 2.11 -13.93 10.75
C ALA A 104 3.44 -13.38 11.29
N SER A 105 4.29 -12.84 10.44
CA SER A 105 5.58 -12.28 10.85
C SER A 105 5.38 -11.05 11.74
N PRO A 106 6.18 -10.90 12.82
CA PRO A 106 6.08 -9.75 13.71
C PRO A 106 6.46 -8.44 13.03
N SER A 107 6.01 -7.32 13.61
CA SER A 107 6.42 -5.99 13.18
C SER A 107 7.92 -5.79 13.35
N GLY A 108 8.48 -4.96 12.48
CA GLY A 108 9.86 -4.50 12.58
C GLY A 108 10.00 -3.24 13.43
N ALA A 109 11.07 -2.49 13.16
CA ALA A 109 11.39 -1.23 13.81
C ALA A 109 11.42 -0.09 12.79
N GLY A 110 11.29 1.14 13.29
CA GLY A 110 11.30 2.38 12.52
C GLY A 110 9.94 3.05 12.48
N PHE A 111 9.93 4.29 11.97
CA PHE A 111 8.72 5.11 11.94
C PHE A 111 7.56 4.47 11.16
N LEU A 112 7.84 3.84 10.01
CA LEU A 112 6.79 3.18 9.23
C LEU A 112 6.24 1.94 9.93
N ALA A 113 7.09 1.18 10.64
CA ALA A 113 6.65 0.00 11.38
C ALA A 113 5.74 0.41 12.54
N GLU A 114 6.16 1.40 13.33
CA GLU A 114 5.36 1.97 14.42
C GLU A 114 4.04 2.55 13.92
N LEU A 115 4.09 3.31 12.82
CA LEU A 115 2.90 3.87 12.17
C LEU A 115 1.91 2.78 11.77
N CYS A 116 2.38 1.71 11.10
CA CYS A 116 1.53 0.62 10.65
C CYS A 116 0.92 -0.15 11.82
N VAL A 117 1.69 -0.40 12.89
CA VAL A 117 1.19 -1.05 14.11
C VAL A 117 0.03 -0.26 14.73
N GLU A 118 0.20 1.05 14.93
CA GLU A 118 -0.85 1.87 15.53
C GLU A 118 -2.02 2.10 14.56
N TRP A 119 -1.77 2.13 13.25
CA TRP A 119 -2.82 2.20 12.24
C TRP A 119 -3.68 0.93 12.21
N GLU A 120 -3.06 -0.26 12.19
CA GLU A 120 -3.75 -1.55 12.25
C GLU A 120 -4.53 -1.71 13.57
N LYS A 121 -3.96 -1.26 14.69
CA LYS A 121 -4.64 -1.25 15.98
C LYS A 121 -5.87 -0.34 15.97
N ALA A 122 -5.77 0.86 15.37
CA ALA A 122 -6.91 1.77 15.23
C ALA A 122 -8.03 1.16 14.38
N ALA A 123 -7.69 0.48 13.27
CA ALA A 123 -8.66 -0.20 12.43
C ALA A 123 -9.33 -1.38 13.16
N LYS A 124 -8.57 -2.15 13.93
CA LYS A 124 -9.05 -3.32 14.66
C LYS A 124 -10.11 -3.00 15.71
N GLU A 125 -10.14 -1.77 16.23
CA GLU A 125 -11.22 -1.35 17.15
C GLU A 125 -12.62 -1.47 16.53
N ALA A 126 -12.73 -1.50 15.19
CA ALA A 126 -14.00 -1.72 14.50
C ALA A 126 -14.58 -3.13 14.74
N GLU A 127 -13.77 -4.10 15.15
CA GLU A 127 -14.25 -5.44 15.53
C GLU A 127 -15.22 -5.38 16.73
N ARG A 128 -15.01 -4.43 17.64
CA ARG A 128 -15.91 -4.21 18.80
C ARG A 128 -17.30 -3.70 18.38
N LEU A 129 -17.41 -3.19 17.17
CA LEU A 129 -18.68 -2.75 16.58
C LEU A 129 -19.38 -3.87 15.77
N GLY A 130 -18.83 -5.09 15.80
CA GLY A 130 -19.33 -6.24 15.05
C GLY A 130 -18.87 -6.30 13.58
N MET A 131 -17.94 -5.46 13.18
CA MET A 131 -17.40 -5.46 11.82
C MET A 131 -16.24 -6.46 11.67
N ARG A 132 -16.16 -7.12 10.51
CA ARG A 132 -14.96 -7.83 10.10
C ARG A 132 -13.91 -6.81 9.65
N VAL A 133 -12.67 -6.96 10.07
CA VAL A 133 -11.58 -6.02 9.73
C VAL A 133 -10.53 -6.73 8.90
N VAL A 134 -10.11 -6.09 7.79
CA VAL A 134 -8.99 -6.53 6.95
C VAL A 134 -7.99 -5.38 6.82
N MET A 135 -6.71 -5.63 7.11
CA MET A 135 -5.64 -4.65 7.01
C MET A 135 -4.74 -4.98 5.82
N LEU A 136 -4.62 -4.05 4.88
CA LEU A 136 -3.89 -4.23 3.62
C LEU A 136 -2.43 -3.81 3.79
N ARG A 137 -1.51 -4.73 4.05
CA ARG A 137 -0.06 -4.46 4.10
C ARG A 137 0.48 -4.32 2.68
N THR A 138 0.33 -3.12 2.14
CA THR A 138 0.55 -2.82 0.73
C THR A 138 2.02 -2.59 0.43
N GLY A 139 2.54 -3.30 -0.58
CA GLY A 139 3.82 -3.01 -1.21
C GLY A 139 3.75 -1.82 -2.17
N MET A 140 4.74 -1.67 -3.04
CA MET A 140 4.74 -0.64 -4.06
C MET A 140 3.71 -0.97 -5.15
N VAL A 141 2.63 -0.21 -5.23
CA VAL A 141 1.62 -0.38 -6.28
C VAL A 141 2.13 0.20 -7.59
N LEU A 142 2.15 -0.64 -8.62
CA LEU A 142 2.52 -0.27 -9.99
C LEU A 142 1.23 0.00 -10.79
N GLY A 143 1.01 1.25 -11.15
CA GLY A 143 -0.16 1.68 -11.92
C GLY A 143 0.21 2.77 -12.93
N PRO A 144 -0.51 2.87 -14.08
CA PRO A 144 -0.15 3.80 -15.15
C PRO A 144 -0.32 5.27 -14.75
N ASP A 145 -1.36 5.56 -13.92
CA ASP A 145 -1.80 6.92 -13.63
C ASP A 145 -1.50 7.35 -12.18
N GLY A 146 -0.80 6.52 -11.39
CA GLY A 146 -0.55 6.82 -9.98
C GLY A 146 0.54 5.97 -9.34
N GLY A 147 0.80 6.25 -8.06
CA GLY A 147 1.85 5.57 -7.31
C GLY A 147 3.26 5.95 -7.77
N ALA A 148 4.19 5.01 -7.67
CA ALA A 148 5.61 5.25 -7.99
C ALA A 148 5.92 5.10 -9.49
N PHE A 149 5.11 4.33 -10.23
CA PHE A 149 5.44 3.93 -11.62
C PHE A 149 5.57 5.11 -12.61
N PRO A 150 4.67 6.12 -12.63
CA PRO A 150 4.83 7.26 -13.56
C PRO A 150 6.13 8.03 -13.34
N LEU A 151 6.55 8.20 -12.09
CA LEU A 151 7.82 8.84 -11.77
C LEU A 151 9.01 7.99 -12.24
N LEU A 152 8.98 6.69 -11.93
CA LEU A 152 10.02 5.75 -12.37
C LEU A 152 10.09 5.69 -13.90
N LYS A 153 8.96 5.58 -14.60
CA LYS A 153 8.89 5.60 -16.07
C LYS A 153 9.55 6.84 -16.65
N ARG A 154 9.31 8.01 -16.04
CA ARG A 154 9.93 9.27 -16.46
C ARG A 154 11.44 9.26 -16.24
N VAL A 155 11.91 8.92 -15.03
CA VAL A 155 13.35 8.89 -14.69
C VAL A 155 14.11 7.93 -15.59
N PHE A 156 13.60 6.71 -15.76
CA PHE A 156 14.21 5.71 -16.63
C PHE A 156 14.11 6.08 -18.11
N GLY A 157 13.00 6.70 -18.55
CA GLY A 157 12.81 7.18 -19.90
C GLY A 157 13.88 8.19 -20.35
N PHE A 158 14.35 9.02 -19.42
CA PHE A 158 15.47 9.95 -19.65
C PHE A 158 16.86 9.27 -19.53
N GLY A 159 16.91 7.95 -19.34
CA GLY A 159 18.17 7.21 -19.17
C GLY A 159 18.83 7.45 -17.80
N LEU A 160 18.15 8.07 -16.86
CA LEU A 160 18.64 8.37 -15.50
C LEU A 160 18.33 7.23 -14.50
N GLY A 161 17.80 6.10 -14.98
CA GLY A 161 17.51 4.94 -14.17
C GLY A 161 18.76 4.28 -13.61
N GLY A 162 18.63 3.72 -12.41
CA GLY A 162 19.73 3.02 -11.78
C GLY A 162 19.38 2.40 -10.44
N ARG A 163 20.28 1.57 -9.93
CA ARG A 163 20.10 0.89 -8.66
C ARG A 163 20.30 1.84 -7.48
N LEU A 164 19.55 1.61 -6.43
CA LEU A 164 19.64 2.35 -5.18
C LEU A 164 20.58 1.62 -4.20
N GLY A 165 21.66 2.27 -3.82
CA GLY A 165 22.66 1.68 -2.94
C GLY A 165 23.22 0.36 -3.50
N SER A 166 23.25 -0.68 -2.67
CA SER A 166 23.71 -2.01 -3.11
C SER A 166 22.80 -2.68 -4.14
N GLY A 167 21.52 -2.28 -4.18
CA GLY A 167 20.50 -2.92 -4.99
C GLY A 167 20.05 -4.30 -4.47
N ARG A 168 20.56 -4.73 -3.31
CA ARG A 168 20.24 -6.06 -2.73
C ARG A 168 18.96 -6.07 -1.92
N GLN A 169 18.44 -4.91 -1.54
CA GLN A 169 17.19 -4.80 -0.77
C GLN A 169 16.01 -5.34 -1.57
N TRP A 170 15.18 -6.15 -0.91
CA TRP A 170 13.94 -6.67 -1.45
C TRP A 170 12.87 -5.60 -1.47
N MET A 171 12.14 -5.52 -2.59
CA MET A 171 11.10 -4.54 -2.85
C MET A 171 9.76 -5.25 -3.04
N PRO A 172 8.85 -5.20 -2.06
CA PRO A 172 7.51 -5.72 -2.25
C PRO A 172 6.74 -4.82 -3.24
N TRP A 173 6.16 -5.43 -4.26
CA TRP A 173 5.44 -4.73 -5.32
C TRP A 173 4.15 -5.46 -5.68
N ILE A 174 3.20 -4.77 -6.31
CA ILE A 174 1.99 -5.36 -6.87
C ILE A 174 1.50 -4.53 -8.05
N HIS A 175 0.92 -5.17 -9.05
CA HIS A 175 0.20 -4.47 -10.11
C HIS A 175 -1.13 -3.90 -9.60
N VAL A 176 -1.53 -2.72 -10.06
CA VAL A 176 -2.74 -2.03 -9.60
C VAL A 176 -4.00 -2.86 -9.78
N GLU A 177 -4.08 -3.65 -10.85
CA GLU A 177 -5.23 -4.54 -11.11
C GLU A 177 -5.33 -5.64 -10.06
N ASP A 178 -4.23 -6.32 -9.73
CA ASP A 178 -4.22 -7.34 -8.68
C ASP A 178 -4.50 -6.73 -7.30
N ALA A 179 -4.00 -5.52 -7.03
CA ALA A 179 -4.32 -4.81 -5.81
C ALA A 179 -5.83 -4.54 -5.69
N ALA A 180 -6.46 -4.04 -6.75
CA ALA A 180 -7.89 -3.79 -6.77
C ALA A 180 -8.73 -5.07 -6.61
N ARG A 181 -8.34 -6.15 -7.29
CA ARG A 181 -9.02 -7.46 -7.21
C ARG A 181 -8.88 -8.08 -5.82
N LEU A 182 -7.72 -7.97 -5.18
CA LEU A 182 -7.52 -8.45 -3.81
C LEU A 182 -8.32 -7.64 -2.78
N ILE A 183 -8.44 -6.33 -2.97
CA ILE A 183 -9.31 -5.49 -2.14
C ILE A 183 -10.77 -5.94 -2.28
N LEU A 184 -11.24 -6.16 -3.50
CA LEU A 184 -12.59 -6.66 -3.75
C LEU A 184 -12.81 -8.03 -3.11
N ARG A 185 -11.86 -8.95 -3.30
CA ARG A 185 -11.89 -10.27 -2.66
C ARG A 185 -11.94 -10.17 -1.13
N ALA A 186 -11.18 -9.24 -0.53
CA ALA A 186 -11.23 -8.99 0.90
C ALA A 186 -12.60 -8.46 1.37
N VAL A 187 -13.33 -7.74 0.52
CA VAL A 187 -14.71 -7.32 0.79
C VAL A 187 -15.68 -8.51 0.73
N GLU A 188 -15.57 -9.33 -0.31
CA GLU A 188 -16.54 -10.39 -0.63
C GLU A 188 -16.34 -11.66 0.19
N GLN A 189 -15.12 -12.02 0.52
CA GLN A 189 -14.80 -13.30 1.14
C GLN A 189 -14.72 -13.19 2.67
N ASP A 190 -15.68 -13.72 3.38
CA ASP A 190 -15.80 -13.62 4.84
C ASP A 190 -14.67 -14.35 5.61
N SER A 191 -14.02 -15.32 4.99
CA SER A 191 -12.86 -16.01 5.57
C SER A 191 -11.60 -15.13 5.64
N ILE A 192 -11.50 -14.07 4.83
CA ILE A 192 -10.38 -13.12 4.86
C ILE A 192 -10.61 -12.12 5.98
N ARG A 193 -9.75 -12.17 7.01
CA ARG A 193 -9.77 -11.24 8.15
C ARG A 193 -8.37 -11.03 8.70
N GLY A 194 -8.16 -9.92 9.38
CA GLY A 194 -6.82 -9.55 9.85
C GLY A 194 -5.92 -9.01 8.73
N PRO A 195 -4.60 -9.10 8.87
CA PRO A 195 -3.67 -8.59 7.87
C PRO A 195 -3.66 -9.45 6.59
N ILE A 196 -3.49 -8.80 5.45
CA ILE A 196 -3.22 -9.43 4.15
C ILE A 196 -2.10 -8.65 3.45
N ASN A 197 -1.10 -9.36 2.95
CA ASN A 197 -0.03 -8.77 2.15
C ASN A 197 -0.53 -8.48 0.74
N LEU A 198 -0.63 -7.20 0.43
CA LEU A 198 -1.01 -6.72 -0.90
C LEU A 198 0.26 -6.57 -1.76
N THR A 199 0.86 -7.72 -2.11
CA THR A 199 2.11 -7.85 -2.87
C THR A 199 1.99 -8.96 -3.91
N ALA A 200 2.76 -8.86 -5.00
CA ALA A 200 2.88 -9.94 -5.97
C ALA A 200 3.69 -11.12 -5.38
N PRO A 201 3.48 -12.35 -5.88
CA PRO A 201 4.19 -13.53 -5.38
C PRO A 201 5.68 -13.55 -5.75
N GLU A 202 6.06 -12.87 -6.85
CA GLU A 202 7.47 -12.77 -7.23
C GLU A 202 8.16 -11.68 -6.38
N ALA A 203 8.92 -12.12 -5.37
CA ALA A 203 9.79 -11.22 -4.64
C ALA A 203 11.01 -10.85 -5.47
N VAL A 204 11.32 -9.55 -5.57
CA VAL A 204 12.45 -9.04 -6.36
C VAL A 204 13.33 -8.11 -5.54
N THR A 205 14.63 -8.10 -5.86
CA THR A 205 15.54 -7.08 -5.31
C THR A 205 15.47 -5.79 -6.13
N ASN A 206 15.92 -4.68 -5.56
CA ASN A 206 16.03 -3.41 -6.29
C ASN A 206 16.85 -3.54 -7.58
N ALA A 207 17.93 -4.33 -7.57
CA ALA A 207 18.73 -4.56 -8.77
C ALA A 207 17.92 -5.26 -9.88
N ILE A 208 17.15 -6.31 -9.53
CA ILE A 208 16.28 -7.01 -10.46
C ILE A 208 15.18 -6.07 -10.97
N PHE A 209 14.54 -5.34 -10.08
CA PHE A 209 13.51 -4.35 -10.45
C PHE A 209 14.06 -3.32 -11.44
N THR A 210 15.24 -2.75 -11.15
CA THR A 210 15.91 -1.75 -11.99
C THR A 210 16.21 -2.31 -13.38
N GLN A 211 16.78 -3.52 -13.46
CA GLN A 211 17.10 -4.17 -14.75
C GLN A 211 15.84 -4.48 -15.55
N SER A 212 14.80 -5.00 -14.90
CA SER A 212 13.53 -5.34 -15.54
C SER A 212 12.83 -4.11 -16.11
N LEU A 213 12.79 -3.00 -15.36
CA LEU A 213 12.21 -1.75 -15.83
C LEU A 213 13.02 -1.13 -16.97
N ALA A 214 14.34 -1.14 -16.87
CA ALA A 214 15.24 -0.66 -17.92
C ALA A 214 15.04 -1.45 -19.21
N LYS A 215 14.96 -2.77 -19.12
CA LYS A 215 14.70 -3.66 -20.27
C LYS A 215 13.34 -3.36 -20.89
N ALA A 216 12.29 -3.24 -20.08
CA ALA A 216 10.94 -2.96 -20.56
C ALA A 216 10.79 -1.60 -21.24
N LEU A 217 11.58 -0.61 -20.82
CA LEU A 217 11.60 0.73 -21.44
C LEU A 217 12.62 0.87 -22.56
N HIS A 218 13.40 -0.19 -22.87
CA HIS A 218 14.52 -0.13 -23.83
C HIS A 218 15.49 1.02 -23.54
N ARG A 219 15.81 1.20 -22.24
CA ARG A 219 16.70 2.26 -21.76
C ARG A 219 17.82 1.68 -20.88
N PRO A 220 19.03 2.27 -20.91
CA PRO A 220 20.07 1.88 -19.99
C PRO A 220 19.74 2.25 -18.54
N ALA A 221 20.32 1.53 -17.58
CA ALA A 221 20.21 1.80 -16.16
C ALA A 221 21.59 1.74 -15.48
N PHE A 222 22.49 2.58 -15.93
CA PHE A 222 23.90 2.59 -15.45
C PHE A 222 24.09 3.41 -14.19
N PHE A 223 23.15 4.30 -13.89
CA PHE A 223 23.30 5.16 -12.73
C PHE A 223 23.23 4.36 -11.43
N HIS A 224 24.01 4.81 -10.47
CA HIS A 224 24.01 4.26 -9.14
C HIS A 224 23.78 5.41 -8.16
N ALA A 225 22.66 5.37 -7.45
CA ALA A 225 22.37 6.34 -6.40
C ALA A 225 23.09 5.90 -5.11
N PRO A 226 24.17 6.57 -4.70
CA PRO A 226 24.93 6.17 -3.53
C PRO A 226 24.12 6.45 -2.25
N ILE A 227 24.25 5.55 -1.28
CA ILE A 227 23.50 5.60 -0.01
C ILE A 227 23.65 6.94 0.70
N PHE A 228 24.88 7.49 0.76
CA PHE A 228 25.15 8.73 1.46
C PHE A 228 24.40 9.92 0.84
N ALA A 229 24.31 9.97 -0.50
CA ALA A 229 23.57 11.03 -1.19
C ALA A 229 22.07 10.93 -0.93
N MET A 230 21.51 9.71 -0.96
CA MET A 230 20.11 9.50 -0.63
C MET A 230 19.79 9.89 0.82
N ARG A 231 20.62 9.51 1.78
CA ARG A 231 20.47 9.90 3.18
C ARG A 231 20.56 11.41 3.40
N LEU A 232 21.50 12.07 2.70
CA LEU A 232 21.65 13.52 2.77
C LEU A 232 20.41 14.25 2.23
N LEU A 233 19.87 13.79 1.11
CA LEU A 233 18.75 14.44 0.43
C LEU A 233 17.38 14.07 1.01
N LEU A 234 17.19 12.82 1.43
CA LEU A 234 15.88 12.28 1.80
C LEU A 234 15.75 11.90 3.28
N ARG A 235 16.89 11.93 4.01
CA ARG A 235 16.94 11.61 5.45
C ARG A 235 16.29 10.25 5.76
N GLY A 236 15.49 10.16 6.82
CA GLY A 236 14.84 8.92 7.24
C GLY A 236 13.96 8.24 6.18
N MET A 237 13.43 9.00 5.21
CA MET A 237 12.68 8.41 4.09
C MET A 237 13.57 7.48 3.24
N ALA A 238 14.86 7.82 3.07
CA ALA A 238 15.78 6.98 2.33
C ALA A 238 15.95 5.61 2.97
N ASP A 239 16.14 5.55 4.27
CA ASP A 239 16.39 4.30 4.99
C ASP A 239 15.16 3.40 5.06
N GLU A 240 13.98 3.97 5.24
CA GLU A 240 12.77 3.18 5.46
C GLU A 240 12.01 2.84 4.17
N MET A 241 12.00 3.73 3.15
CA MET A 241 11.25 3.49 1.91
C MET A 241 12.10 2.97 0.75
N LEU A 242 13.39 3.37 0.68
CA LEU A 242 14.22 3.07 -0.49
C LEU A 242 15.30 2.03 -0.23
N LEU A 243 15.83 2.01 0.98
CA LEU A 243 16.95 1.12 1.38
C LEU A 243 16.50 -0.01 2.31
N GLY A 244 15.30 0.09 2.89
CA GLY A 244 14.70 -0.98 3.68
C GLY A 244 14.45 -2.22 2.82
N SER A 245 14.72 -3.41 3.38
CA SER A 245 14.61 -4.69 2.72
C SER A 245 13.43 -5.47 3.31
N GLN A 246 12.47 -5.86 2.44
CA GLN A 246 11.25 -6.56 2.85
C GLN A 246 10.92 -7.63 1.80
N ARG A 247 11.32 -8.87 2.07
CA ARG A 247 11.01 -10.01 1.22
C ARG A 247 9.64 -10.57 1.59
N VAL A 248 8.59 -9.95 1.09
CA VAL A 248 7.20 -10.24 1.47
C VAL A 248 6.60 -11.33 0.60
N ASN A 249 5.90 -12.28 1.26
CA ASN A 249 5.12 -13.34 0.64
C ASN A 249 3.62 -13.09 0.89
N PRO A 250 2.74 -13.04 -0.12
CA PRO A 250 1.30 -12.87 0.02
C PRO A 250 0.60 -14.20 0.38
N ARG A 251 0.93 -14.78 1.56
CA ARG A 251 0.46 -16.11 1.95
C ARG A 251 -1.06 -16.17 2.05
N VAL A 252 -1.68 -15.21 2.72
CA VAL A 252 -3.16 -15.18 2.88
C VAL A 252 -3.86 -15.09 1.53
N ALA A 253 -3.36 -14.28 0.59
CA ALA A 253 -3.91 -14.20 -0.75
C ALA A 253 -3.80 -15.56 -1.47
N THR A 254 -2.63 -16.19 -1.43
CA THR A 254 -2.39 -17.49 -2.08
C THR A 254 -3.24 -18.59 -1.46
N ASP A 255 -3.27 -18.68 -0.12
CA ASP A 255 -4.05 -19.69 0.61
C ASP A 255 -5.57 -19.52 0.42
N SER A 256 -6.02 -18.29 0.13
CA SER A 256 -7.41 -18.02 -0.24
C SER A 256 -7.78 -18.47 -1.66
N GLY A 257 -6.86 -19.05 -2.42
CA GLY A 257 -7.04 -19.44 -3.81
C GLY A 257 -7.05 -18.26 -4.78
N TYR A 258 -6.44 -17.12 -4.44
CA TYR A 258 -6.32 -16.00 -5.36
C TYR A 258 -5.29 -16.31 -6.46
N THR A 259 -5.69 -16.14 -7.71
CA THR A 259 -4.80 -16.26 -8.87
C THR A 259 -4.42 -14.86 -9.35
N PHE A 260 -3.14 -14.53 -9.26
CA PHE A 260 -2.62 -13.24 -9.70
C PHE A 260 -2.68 -13.12 -11.23
N THR A 261 -3.16 -12.00 -11.73
CA THR A 261 -3.16 -11.67 -13.17
C THR A 261 -1.74 -11.29 -13.61
N HIS A 262 -0.99 -10.62 -12.73
CA HIS A 262 0.38 -10.17 -12.97
C HIS A 262 1.34 -10.73 -11.92
N PRO A 263 1.60 -12.07 -11.93
CA PRO A 263 2.43 -12.70 -10.90
C PRO A 263 3.91 -12.35 -11.02
N SER A 264 4.37 -11.94 -12.22
CA SER A 264 5.76 -11.59 -12.49
C SER A 264 5.94 -10.13 -12.85
N LEU A 265 7.10 -9.59 -12.47
CA LEU A 265 7.45 -8.19 -12.73
C LEU A 265 7.53 -7.87 -14.22
N ALA A 266 8.03 -8.81 -15.02
CA ALA A 266 8.10 -8.66 -16.48
C ALA A 266 6.70 -8.53 -17.10
N GLY A 267 5.76 -9.40 -16.70
CA GLY A 267 4.36 -9.33 -17.15
C GLY A 267 3.67 -8.06 -16.71
N ALA A 268 3.92 -7.60 -15.48
CA ALA A 268 3.39 -6.34 -14.97
C ALA A 268 3.87 -5.14 -15.79
N PHE A 269 5.16 -5.06 -16.11
CA PHE A 269 5.68 -3.98 -16.96
C PHE A 269 5.17 -4.04 -18.40
N ALA A 270 5.04 -5.23 -18.98
CA ALA A 270 4.45 -5.39 -20.32
C ALA A 270 3.01 -4.81 -20.35
N SER A 271 2.19 -5.19 -19.38
CA SER A 271 0.82 -4.66 -19.24
C SER A 271 0.80 -3.13 -19.07
N LEU A 272 1.64 -2.57 -18.19
CA LEU A 272 1.68 -1.13 -17.90
C LEU A 272 2.22 -0.26 -19.05
N LEU A 273 2.96 -0.86 -19.98
CA LEU A 273 3.55 -0.17 -21.12
C LEU A 273 2.78 -0.42 -22.42
N GLY A 274 1.77 -1.31 -22.40
CA GLY A 274 0.96 -1.63 -23.58
C GLY A 274 1.71 -2.52 -24.57
N ALA A 275 2.63 -3.35 -24.11
CA ALA A 275 3.44 -4.25 -24.91
C ALA A 275 2.88 -5.68 -24.93
#